data_d8244130576dda23cdde2575ffc2f87d
#
_entry.id   d8244130576dda23cdde2575ffc2f87d
#
_cell.length_a   1.000
_cell.length_b   1.000
_cell.length_c   1.000
_cell.angle_alpha   90.00
_cell.angle_beta   90.00
_cell.angle_gamma   90.00
#
_symmetry.space_group_name_H-M   'P 1'
#
loop_
_entity.id
_entity.type
_entity.pdbx_description
1 polymer ?
#
loop_
_entity_poly.entity_id
_entity_poly.type
_entity_poly.pdbx_seq_one_letter_code
_entity_poly.pdbx_strand_id
1 'polypeptide(L)'
;MNVLANRGVVAALSAAVLFGAGTPAVKMLLEHASPWLMAGILYLGSGIGLLVYRLVTNAPAVTLKRSEMGWLAGAVIAGGMMGPLLLMTGLSGMAATDASLLLNAEGVLTAVLAWFVFKENFDRRIALGMVA
;
A
#
# COMPACT_ATOMS: atom_id res chain seq x y z
N MET A 1 5.55 -13.95 24.97
CA MET A 1 4.83 -14.19 23.71
C MET A 1 5.78 -13.75 22.59
N ASN A 2 6.36 -14.71 21.83
CA ASN A 2 7.35 -14.37 20.79
C ASN A 2 6.67 -13.63 19.64
N VAL A 3 6.86 -12.34 19.58
CA VAL A 3 6.30 -11.46 18.53
C VAL A 3 6.70 -11.96 17.13
N LEU A 4 7.91 -12.50 16.98
CA LEU A 4 8.42 -13.05 15.73
C LEU A 4 7.82 -14.43 15.35
N ALA A 5 7.09 -15.08 16.25
CA ALA A 5 6.36 -16.31 15.91
C ALA A 5 5.00 -16.06 15.27
N ASN A 6 4.54 -14.80 15.25
CA ASN A 6 3.29 -14.42 14.60
C ASN A 6 3.54 -14.15 13.10
N ARG A 7 3.03 -15.05 12.24
CA ARG A 7 3.16 -14.94 10.78
C ARG A 7 2.69 -13.59 10.24
N GLY A 8 1.68 -12.98 10.85
CA GLY A 8 1.18 -11.66 10.47
C GLY A 8 2.21 -10.54 10.72
N VAL A 9 2.90 -10.59 11.87
CA VAL A 9 3.94 -9.60 12.20
C VAL A 9 5.13 -9.72 11.26
N VAL A 10 5.58 -10.94 10.97
CA VAL A 10 6.68 -11.17 10.01
C VAL A 10 6.30 -10.67 8.62
N ALA A 11 5.07 -10.96 8.17
CA ALA A 11 4.58 -10.49 6.88
C ALA A 11 4.52 -8.95 6.83
N ALA A 12 4.02 -8.30 7.88
CA ALA A 12 3.94 -6.84 7.96
C ALA A 12 5.33 -6.19 7.95
N LEU A 13 6.28 -6.73 8.72
CA LEU A 13 7.67 -6.23 8.73
C LEU A 13 8.34 -6.42 7.36
N SER A 14 8.16 -7.57 6.74
CA SER A 14 8.69 -7.82 5.39
C SER A 14 8.11 -6.86 4.35
N ALA A 15 6.80 -6.60 4.42
CA ALA A 15 6.14 -5.64 3.55
C ALA A 15 6.68 -4.22 3.77
N ALA A 16 6.87 -3.80 5.02
CA ALA A 16 7.43 -2.49 5.36
C ALA A 16 8.87 -2.30 4.82
N VAL A 17 9.71 -3.32 4.96
CA VAL A 17 11.09 -3.30 4.43
C VAL A 17 11.09 -3.22 2.90
N LEU A 18 10.27 -4.04 2.23
CA LEU A 18 10.16 -4.05 0.77
C LEU A 18 9.62 -2.73 0.24
N PHE A 19 8.60 -2.16 0.89
CA PHE A 19 8.04 -0.87 0.52
C PHE A 19 9.05 0.26 0.72
N GLY A 20 9.72 0.30 1.88
CA GLY A 20 10.74 1.29 2.18
C GLY A 20 11.94 1.25 1.21
N ALA A 21 12.38 0.06 0.82
CA ALA A 21 13.43 -0.12 -0.19
C ALA A 21 12.94 0.22 -1.61
N GLY A 22 11.66 0.00 -1.89
CA GLY A 22 11.04 0.27 -3.20
C GLY A 22 11.02 1.76 -3.55
N THR A 23 10.76 2.62 -2.58
CA THR A 23 10.62 4.07 -2.82
C THR A 23 11.87 4.71 -3.44
N PRO A 24 13.10 4.53 -2.91
CA PRO A 24 14.31 5.05 -3.55
C PRO A 24 14.55 4.45 -4.94
N ALA A 25 14.30 3.14 -5.11
CA ALA A 25 14.49 2.46 -6.38
C ALA A 25 13.55 3.03 -7.46
N VAL A 26 12.27 3.22 -7.12
CA VAL A 26 11.29 3.84 -8.02
C VAL A 26 11.70 5.27 -8.36
N LYS A 27 12.20 6.05 -7.39
CA LYS A 27 12.66 7.42 -7.63
C LYS A 27 13.79 7.48 -8.66
N MET A 28 14.77 6.60 -8.56
CA MET A 28 15.87 6.51 -9.54
C MET A 28 15.34 6.16 -10.95
N LEU A 29 14.36 5.27 -11.03
CA LEU A 29 13.77 4.88 -12.32
C LEU A 29 12.91 5.98 -12.94
N LEU A 30 12.26 6.82 -12.12
CA LEU A 30 11.44 7.95 -12.58
C LEU A 30 12.27 9.04 -13.29
N GLU A 31 13.59 9.07 -13.12
CA GLU A 31 14.49 9.95 -13.88
C GLU A 31 14.53 9.57 -15.36
N HIS A 32 14.22 8.29 -15.70
CA HIS A 32 14.34 7.74 -17.05
C HIS A 32 13.01 7.22 -17.61
N ALA A 33 11.95 7.18 -16.81
CA ALA A 33 10.66 6.64 -17.19
C ALA A 33 9.51 7.56 -16.78
N SER A 34 8.44 7.57 -17.56
CA SER A 34 7.26 8.38 -17.21
C SER A 34 6.55 7.82 -15.96
N PRO A 35 5.93 8.69 -15.13
CA PRO A 35 5.15 8.27 -13.96
C PRO A 35 4.05 7.24 -14.30
N TRP A 36 3.42 7.38 -15.46
CA TRP A 36 2.39 6.46 -15.95
C TRP A 36 2.93 5.05 -16.20
N LEU A 37 4.08 4.97 -16.87
CA LEU A 37 4.74 3.71 -17.16
C LEU A 37 5.16 2.99 -15.87
N MET A 38 5.71 3.75 -14.92
CA MET A 38 6.14 3.19 -13.62
C MET A 38 4.96 2.67 -12.81
N ALA A 39 3.86 3.45 -12.71
CA ALA A 39 2.65 2.99 -12.06
C ALA A 39 2.12 1.69 -12.71
N GLY A 40 2.07 1.64 -14.04
CA GLY A 40 1.63 0.46 -14.78
C GLY A 40 2.49 -0.78 -14.50
N ILE A 41 3.81 -0.66 -14.56
CA ILE A 41 4.74 -1.77 -14.30
C ILE A 41 4.61 -2.29 -12.87
N LEU A 42 4.54 -1.40 -11.88
CA LEU A 42 4.39 -1.79 -10.48
C LEU A 42 3.08 -2.56 -10.23
N TYR A 43 1.98 -2.10 -10.82
CA TYR A 43 0.69 -2.77 -10.68
C TYR A 43 0.63 -4.10 -11.42
N LEU A 44 1.19 -4.18 -12.62
CA LEU A 44 1.30 -5.44 -13.35
C LEU A 44 2.15 -6.45 -12.57
N GLY A 45 3.31 -6.02 -12.06
CA GLY A 45 4.17 -6.88 -11.25
C GLY A 45 3.47 -7.40 -9.99
N SER A 46 2.78 -6.51 -9.27
CA SER A 46 1.97 -6.86 -8.10
C SER A 46 0.82 -7.81 -8.46
N GLY A 47 0.10 -7.54 -9.55
CA GLY A 47 -0.99 -8.38 -10.03
C GLY A 47 -0.54 -9.79 -10.41
N ILE A 48 0.57 -9.89 -11.16
CA ILE A 48 1.17 -11.18 -11.52
C ILE A 48 1.65 -11.92 -10.26
N GLY A 49 2.33 -11.23 -9.34
CA GLY A 49 2.80 -11.81 -8.08
C GLY A 49 1.66 -12.39 -7.24
N LEU A 50 0.55 -11.65 -7.09
CA LEU A 50 -0.64 -12.11 -6.39
C LEU A 50 -1.32 -13.28 -7.10
N LEU A 51 -1.36 -13.28 -8.43
CA LEU A 51 -1.91 -14.39 -9.22
C LEU A 51 -1.10 -15.66 -9.00
N VAL A 52 0.22 -15.58 -9.10
CA VAL A 52 1.13 -16.70 -8.84
C VAL A 52 0.96 -17.22 -7.41
N TYR A 53 0.95 -16.31 -6.42
CA TYR A 53 0.72 -16.68 -5.03
C TYR A 53 -0.60 -17.42 -4.85
N ARG A 54 -1.68 -16.93 -5.45
CA ARG A 54 -3.01 -17.56 -5.40
C ARG A 54 -3.01 -18.96 -6.02
N LEU A 55 -2.33 -19.14 -7.15
CA LEU A 55 -2.22 -20.44 -7.83
C LEU A 55 -1.43 -21.45 -7.00
N VAL A 56 -0.31 -21.02 -6.40
CA VAL A 56 0.53 -21.88 -5.57
C VAL A 56 -0.15 -22.28 -4.25
N THR A 57 -0.89 -21.35 -3.63
CA THR A 57 -1.55 -21.60 -2.34
C THR A 57 -2.94 -22.22 -2.46
N ASN A 58 -3.44 -22.43 -3.69
CA ASN A 58 -4.81 -22.90 -3.95
C ASN A 58 -5.85 -22.11 -3.15
N ALA A 59 -5.69 -20.80 -3.06
CA ALA A 59 -6.56 -19.94 -2.28
C ALA A 59 -8.00 -20.02 -2.81
N PRO A 60 -9.02 -20.15 -1.94
CA PRO A 60 -10.40 -20.28 -2.34
C PRO A 60 -10.87 -19.08 -3.17
N ALA A 61 -11.72 -19.34 -4.16
CA ALA A 61 -12.31 -18.27 -4.95
C ALA A 61 -13.27 -17.44 -4.08
N VAL A 62 -13.07 -16.13 -4.09
CA VAL A 62 -13.98 -15.19 -3.44
C VAL A 62 -15.14 -14.92 -4.38
N THR A 63 -16.37 -15.22 -3.94
CA THR A 63 -17.60 -14.87 -4.68
C THR A 63 -18.07 -13.50 -4.24
N LEU A 64 -17.98 -12.53 -5.14
CA LEU A 64 -18.46 -11.16 -4.91
C LEU A 64 -19.95 -11.07 -5.22
N LYS A 65 -20.72 -10.45 -4.33
CA LYS A 65 -22.12 -10.13 -4.58
C LYS A 65 -22.22 -8.98 -5.56
N ARG A 66 -23.26 -8.98 -6.40
CA ARG A 66 -23.48 -7.92 -7.39
C ARG A 66 -23.61 -6.52 -6.76
N SER A 67 -24.09 -6.43 -5.53
CA SER A 67 -24.17 -5.19 -4.75
C SER A 67 -22.80 -4.64 -4.32
N GLU A 68 -21.77 -5.49 -4.26
CA GLU A 68 -20.42 -5.12 -3.84
C GLU A 68 -19.56 -4.66 -5.02
N MET A 69 -19.99 -4.96 -6.24
CA MET A 69 -19.21 -4.62 -7.45
C MET A 69 -19.03 -3.12 -7.64
N GLY A 70 -20.02 -2.31 -7.28
CA GLY A 70 -19.93 -0.84 -7.36
C GLY A 70 -18.86 -0.28 -6.42
N TRP A 71 -18.83 -0.77 -5.19
CA TRP A 71 -17.81 -0.40 -4.22
C TRP A 71 -16.41 -0.87 -4.63
N LEU A 72 -16.32 -2.10 -5.15
CA LEU A 72 -15.06 -2.62 -5.67
C LEU A 72 -14.55 -1.80 -6.86
N ALA A 73 -15.43 -1.46 -7.81
CA ALA A 73 -15.06 -0.62 -8.95
C ALA A 73 -14.57 0.76 -8.48
N GLY A 74 -15.26 1.39 -7.52
CA GLY A 74 -14.83 2.64 -6.90
C GLY A 74 -13.46 2.53 -6.23
N ALA A 75 -13.23 1.47 -5.47
CA ALA A 75 -11.95 1.19 -4.82
C ALA A 75 -10.81 0.96 -5.83
N VAL A 76 -11.08 0.22 -6.92
CA VAL A 76 -10.10 -0.02 -7.99
C VAL A 76 -9.77 1.29 -8.73
N ILE A 77 -10.75 2.11 -9.04
CA ILE A 77 -10.50 3.39 -9.73
C ILE A 77 -9.74 4.35 -8.81
N ALA A 78 -10.21 4.56 -7.58
CA ALA A 78 -9.61 5.50 -6.65
C ALA A 78 -8.23 5.03 -6.17
N GLY A 79 -8.13 3.82 -5.64
CA GLY A 79 -6.90 3.27 -5.05
C GLY A 79 -5.99 2.59 -6.07
N GLY A 80 -6.56 1.93 -7.09
CA GLY A 80 -5.79 1.18 -8.09
C GLY A 80 -5.30 2.01 -9.27
N MET A 81 -5.97 3.11 -9.60
CA MET A 81 -5.58 3.96 -10.73
C MET A 81 -5.15 5.35 -10.29
N MET A 82 -6.04 6.08 -9.61
CA MET A 82 -5.77 7.48 -9.23
C MET A 82 -4.65 7.59 -8.20
N GLY A 83 -4.65 6.74 -7.16
CA GLY A 83 -3.64 6.76 -6.11
C GLY A 83 -2.22 6.61 -6.64
N PRO A 84 -1.90 5.55 -7.38
CA PRO A 84 -0.56 5.34 -7.95
C PRO A 84 -0.11 6.42 -8.92
N LEU A 85 -1.01 6.92 -9.74
CA LEU A 85 -0.69 8.00 -10.67
C LEU A 85 -0.32 9.29 -9.93
N LEU A 86 -1.11 9.66 -8.93
CA LEU A 86 -0.82 10.82 -8.09
C LEU A 86 0.49 10.63 -7.31
N LEU A 87 0.71 9.44 -6.77
CA LEU A 87 1.95 9.10 -6.06
C LEU A 87 3.17 9.23 -6.99
N MET A 88 3.14 8.59 -8.17
CA MET A 88 4.26 8.62 -9.10
C MET A 88 4.51 10.03 -9.64
N THR A 89 3.44 10.79 -9.91
CA THR A 89 3.55 12.19 -10.33
C THR A 89 4.16 13.05 -9.22
N GLY A 90 3.70 12.87 -7.98
CA GLY A 90 4.27 13.54 -6.81
C GLY A 90 5.75 13.20 -6.62
N LEU A 91 6.11 11.90 -6.67
CA LEU A 91 7.49 11.45 -6.54
C LEU A 91 8.42 12.03 -7.60
N SER A 92 7.95 12.22 -8.82
CA SER A 92 8.77 12.80 -9.90
C SER A 92 9.19 14.25 -9.62
N GLY A 93 8.37 15.00 -8.88
CA GLY A 93 8.56 16.43 -8.59
C GLY A 93 9.30 16.77 -7.28
N MET A 94 9.68 15.76 -6.45
CA MET A 94 10.26 16.02 -5.13
C MET A 94 11.50 15.15 -4.84
N ALA A 95 12.30 15.53 -3.84
CA ALA A 95 13.43 14.73 -3.39
C ALA A 95 12.96 13.42 -2.72
N ALA A 96 13.79 12.36 -2.78
CA ALA A 96 13.44 11.06 -2.19
C ALA A 96 13.23 11.14 -0.67
N THR A 97 13.97 12.01 0.01
CA THR A 97 13.82 12.25 1.45
C THR A 97 12.45 12.83 1.79
N ASP A 98 12.02 13.86 1.04
CA ASP A 98 10.72 14.51 1.25
C ASP A 98 9.56 13.55 0.95
N ALA A 99 9.70 12.74 -0.12
CA ALA A 99 8.76 11.69 -0.46
C ALA A 99 8.62 10.66 0.68
N SER A 100 9.73 10.22 1.27
CA SER A 100 9.72 9.25 2.37
C SER A 100 9.02 9.81 3.62
N LEU A 101 9.22 11.09 3.94
CA LEU A 101 8.54 11.76 5.05
C LEU A 101 7.03 11.87 4.82
N LEU A 102 6.62 12.24 3.60
CA LEU A 102 5.20 12.32 3.24
C LEU A 102 4.51 10.94 3.25
N LEU A 103 5.19 9.89 2.80
CA LEU A 103 4.67 8.52 2.86
C LEU A 103 4.51 8.03 4.31
N ASN A 104 5.37 8.45 5.24
CA ASN A 104 5.16 8.18 6.65
C ASN A 104 3.92 8.89 7.21
N ALA A 105 3.63 10.11 6.76
CA ALA A 105 2.41 10.84 7.15
C ALA A 105 1.13 10.16 6.66
N GLU A 106 1.18 9.38 5.57
CA GLU A 106 0.05 8.59 5.07
C GLU A 106 -0.48 7.62 6.14
N GLY A 107 0.42 6.92 6.85
CA GLY A 107 0.04 6.00 7.93
C GLY A 107 -0.73 6.70 9.04
N VAL A 108 -0.29 7.89 9.43
CA VAL A 108 -0.97 8.71 10.45
C VAL A 108 -2.33 9.17 9.95
N LEU A 109 -2.43 9.67 8.72
CA LEU A 109 -3.69 10.11 8.12
C LEU A 109 -4.68 8.96 7.99
N THR A 110 -4.22 7.79 7.55
CA THR A 110 -5.05 6.58 7.42
C THR A 110 -5.61 6.16 8.78
N ALA A 111 -4.80 6.17 9.83
CA ALA A 111 -5.25 5.83 11.17
C ALA A 111 -6.24 6.87 11.74
N VAL A 112 -6.02 8.15 11.49
CA VAL A 112 -6.95 9.23 11.86
C VAL A 112 -8.29 9.05 11.14
N LEU A 113 -8.27 8.75 9.83
CA LEU A 113 -9.49 8.48 9.07
C LEU A 113 -10.22 7.23 9.58
N ALA A 114 -9.49 6.14 9.88
CA ALA A 114 -10.06 4.93 10.46
C ALA A 114 -10.79 5.23 11.77
N TRP A 115 -10.21 6.08 12.61
CA TRP A 115 -10.81 6.48 13.88
C TRP A 115 -12.06 7.35 13.69
N PHE A 116 -11.97 8.42 12.90
CA PHE A 116 -13.07 9.40 12.77
C PHE A 116 -14.20 8.92 11.85
N VAL A 117 -13.87 8.28 10.73
CA VAL A 117 -14.84 7.88 9.69
C VAL A 117 -15.39 6.49 9.97
N PHE A 118 -14.52 5.52 10.25
CA PHE A 118 -14.91 4.12 10.45
C PHE A 118 -15.21 3.80 11.92
N LYS A 119 -14.95 4.75 12.85
CA LYS A 119 -15.18 4.59 14.30
C LYS A 119 -14.53 3.33 14.87
N GLU A 120 -13.38 2.94 14.32
CA GLU A 120 -12.61 1.82 14.83
C GLU A 120 -12.05 2.14 16.21
N ASN A 121 -12.03 1.11 17.08
CA ASN A 121 -11.54 1.26 18.45
C ASN A 121 -10.03 1.54 18.43
N PHE A 122 -9.67 2.73 18.86
CA PHE A 122 -8.28 3.16 18.95
C PHE A 122 -7.70 2.69 20.29
N ASP A 123 -6.93 1.63 20.29
CA ASP A 123 -6.19 1.21 21.48
C ASP A 123 -5.01 2.18 21.73
N ARG A 124 -4.76 2.50 23.00
CA ARG A 124 -3.63 3.35 23.42
C ARG A 124 -2.28 2.87 22.88
N ARG A 125 -2.15 1.58 22.64
CA ARG A 125 -0.94 0.98 22.05
C ARG A 125 -0.72 1.41 20.60
N ILE A 126 -1.80 1.53 19.83
CA ILE A 126 -1.76 2.01 18.44
C ILE A 126 -1.37 3.49 18.43
N ALA A 127 -1.98 4.30 19.32
CA ALA A 127 -1.63 5.72 19.45
C ALA A 127 -0.15 5.94 19.79
N LEU A 128 0.40 5.15 20.71
CA LEU A 128 1.82 5.22 21.07
C LEU A 128 2.74 4.81 19.91
N GLY A 129 2.34 3.80 19.10
CA GLY A 129 3.09 3.37 17.92
C GLY A 129 3.09 4.39 16.78
N MET A 130 2.12 5.32 16.75
CA MET A 130 2.06 6.39 15.75
C MET A 130 2.91 7.61 16.10
N VAL A 131 3.23 7.79 17.40
CA VAL A 131 4.06 8.91 17.88
C VAL A 131 5.55 8.54 17.92
N ALA A 132 5.86 7.25 17.88
CA ALA A 132 7.24 6.73 17.88
C ALA A 132 7.83 6.70 16.48
#